data_19d77c756555017b3f390e1dc9a4d841
#
_entry.id   19d77c756555017b3f390e1dc9a4d841
#
_cell.length_a   1.000
_cell.length_b   1.000
_cell.length_c   1.000
_cell.angle_alpha   90.00
_cell.angle_beta   90.00
_cell.angle_gamma   90.00
#
_symmetry.space_group_name_H-M   'P 1'
#
loop_
_entity.id
_entity.type
_entity.pdbx_description
1 polymer ?
#
loop_
_entity_poly.entity_id
_entity_poly.type
_entity_poly.pdbx_seq_one_letter_code
_entity_poly.pdbx_strand_id
1 'polypeptide(L)'
;MKDHEIIALFFERSERAITELMGKYGAAIKNVASNILKDAQDAEEAVSDTYLTVWNRIPPEEPKYLGAYSCRIARNLSLKRFHANTAQKRNSYYDVALDELEETIPALSTVLA
;
A
#
# COMPACT_ATOMS: atom_id res chain seq x y z
N MET A 1 -15.86 17.96 -6.62
CA MET A 1 -17.00 17.01 -6.52
C MET A 1 -17.06 16.51 -5.07
N LYS A 2 -18.25 16.37 -4.54
CA LYS A 2 -18.43 15.88 -3.17
C LYS A 2 -18.21 14.37 -3.09
N ASP A 3 -17.82 13.88 -1.92
CA ASP A 3 -17.51 12.47 -1.73
C ASP A 3 -18.66 11.53 -2.14
N HIS A 4 -19.90 11.87 -1.77
CA HIS A 4 -21.03 11.03 -2.13
C HIS A 4 -21.27 10.98 -3.64
N GLU A 5 -20.92 12.03 -4.35
CA GLU A 5 -21.00 12.07 -5.80
C GLU A 5 -19.93 11.17 -6.44
N ILE A 6 -18.73 11.17 -5.88
CA ILE A 6 -17.65 10.29 -6.35
C ILE A 6 -18.02 8.83 -6.09
N ILE A 7 -18.56 8.53 -4.90
CA ILE A 7 -19.00 7.18 -4.56
C ILE A 7 -20.10 6.72 -5.53
N ALA A 8 -21.04 7.60 -5.89
CA ALA A 8 -22.08 7.27 -6.86
C ALA A 8 -21.47 6.87 -8.21
N LEU A 9 -20.41 7.53 -8.63
CA LEU A 9 -19.70 7.17 -9.87
C LEU A 9 -19.08 5.76 -9.78
N PHE A 10 -18.56 5.38 -8.61
CA PHE A 10 -18.07 4.01 -8.40
C PHE A 10 -19.22 3.00 -8.52
N PHE A 11 -20.37 3.30 -7.96
CA PHE A 11 -21.53 2.42 -8.06
C PHE A 11 -22.01 2.28 -9.50
N GLU A 12 -21.87 3.31 -10.30
CA GLU A 12 -22.18 3.28 -11.73
C GLU A 12 -21.10 2.57 -12.54
N ARG A 13 -20.01 2.18 -11.94
CA ARG A 13 -18.82 1.60 -12.59
C ARG A 13 -18.24 2.52 -13.65
N SER A 14 -18.30 3.82 -13.39
CA SER A 14 -17.72 4.84 -14.25
C SER A 14 -16.24 5.04 -13.92
N GLU A 15 -15.38 4.99 -14.91
CA GLU A 15 -13.95 5.25 -14.73
C GLU A 15 -13.69 6.68 -14.27
N ARG A 16 -14.64 7.57 -14.49
CA ARG A 16 -14.58 8.95 -14.01
C ARG A 16 -14.45 8.99 -12.49
N ALA A 17 -14.95 7.96 -11.78
CA ALA A 17 -14.82 7.87 -10.34
C ALA A 17 -13.35 7.91 -9.91
N ILE A 18 -12.49 7.18 -10.62
CA ILE A 18 -11.04 7.17 -10.33
C ILE A 18 -10.43 8.55 -10.59
N THR A 19 -10.78 9.16 -11.72
CA THR A 19 -10.27 10.49 -12.07
C THR A 19 -10.65 11.54 -11.02
N GLU A 20 -11.89 11.50 -10.55
CA GLU A 20 -12.36 12.43 -9.52
C GLU A 20 -11.70 12.14 -8.15
N LEU A 21 -11.51 10.87 -7.82
CA LEU A 21 -10.79 10.48 -6.60
C LEU A 21 -9.35 10.97 -6.64
N MET A 22 -8.67 10.79 -7.76
CA MET A 22 -7.30 11.27 -7.95
C MET A 22 -7.22 12.79 -7.83
N GLY A 23 -8.15 13.50 -8.42
CA GLY A 23 -8.18 14.96 -8.37
C GLY A 23 -8.38 15.50 -6.96
N LYS A 24 -9.20 14.83 -6.16
CA LYS A 24 -9.54 15.30 -4.82
C LYS A 24 -8.54 14.83 -3.75
N TYR A 25 -8.13 13.57 -3.80
CA TYR A 25 -7.32 12.95 -2.76
C TYR A 25 -5.99 12.37 -3.23
N GLY A 26 -5.66 12.53 -4.50
CA GLY A 26 -4.46 11.95 -5.07
C GLY A 26 -3.17 12.37 -4.38
N ALA A 27 -3.04 13.65 -4.04
CA ALA A 27 -1.86 14.15 -3.35
C ALA A 27 -1.72 13.51 -1.96
N ALA A 28 -2.82 13.40 -1.22
CA ALA A 28 -2.81 12.77 0.10
C ALA A 28 -2.44 11.29 0.03
N ILE A 29 -3.01 10.58 -0.94
CA ILE A 29 -2.73 9.15 -1.16
C ILE A 29 -1.24 8.96 -1.50
N LYS A 30 -0.72 9.80 -2.39
CA LYS A 30 0.68 9.75 -2.79
C LYS A 30 1.62 10.04 -1.61
N ASN A 31 1.26 11.01 -0.79
CA ASN A 31 2.06 11.37 0.39
C ASN A 31 2.13 10.20 1.38
N VAL A 32 1.01 9.53 1.62
CA VAL A 32 0.98 8.36 2.50
C VAL A 32 1.95 7.28 2.00
N ALA A 33 1.86 6.95 0.73
CA ALA A 33 2.73 5.92 0.14
C ALA A 33 4.21 6.35 0.18
N SER A 34 4.51 7.59 -0.18
CA SER A 34 5.88 8.10 -0.24
C SER A 34 6.52 8.22 1.13
N ASN A 35 5.73 8.49 2.17
CA ASN A 35 6.26 8.56 3.53
C ASN A 35 6.66 7.19 4.08
N ILE A 36 5.98 6.15 3.63
CA ILE A 36 6.25 4.77 4.07
C ILE A 36 7.32 4.13 3.18
N LEU A 37 7.18 4.29 1.86
CA LEU A 37 8.07 3.68 0.87
C LEU A 37 9.01 4.75 0.34
N LYS A 38 10.30 4.59 0.59
CA LYS A 38 11.29 5.58 0.17
C LYS A 38 11.67 5.46 -1.30
N ASP A 39 11.38 4.33 -1.92
CA ASP A 39 11.58 4.11 -3.35
C ASP A 39 10.39 4.68 -4.12
N ALA A 40 10.66 5.56 -5.07
CA ALA A 40 9.61 6.23 -5.85
C ALA A 40 8.77 5.24 -6.65
N GLN A 41 9.39 4.22 -7.21
CA GLN A 41 8.69 3.22 -8.01
C GLN A 41 7.75 2.39 -7.15
N ASP A 42 8.21 1.96 -5.97
CA ASP A 42 7.39 1.22 -5.02
C ASP A 42 6.19 2.06 -4.57
N ALA A 43 6.41 3.35 -4.32
CA ALA A 43 5.34 4.26 -3.92
C ALA A 43 4.29 4.40 -5.02
N GLU A 44 4.72 4.55 -6.28
CA GLU A 44 3.82 4.63 -7.41
C GLU A 44 2.98 3.36 -7.58
N GLU A 45 3.60 2.20 -7.41
CA GLU A 45 2.90 0.93 -7.48
C GLU A 45 1.86 0.80 -6.37
N ALA A 46 2.21 1.22 -5.14
CA ALA A 46 1.28 1.21 -4.02
C ALA A 46 0.10 2.16 -4.27
N VAL A 47 0.34 3.31 -4.87
CA VAL A 47 -0.71 4.26 -5.24
C VAL A 47 -1.64 3.65 -6.29
N SER A 48 -1.09 3.03 -7.33
CA SER A 48 -1.89 2.36 -8.36
C SER A 48 -2.74 1.24 -7.77
N ASP A 49 -2.15 0.44 -6.89
CA ASP A 49 -2.86 -0.64 -6.21
C ASP A 49 -3.96 -0.09 -5.31
N THR A 50 -3.77 1.09 -4.73
CA THR A 50 -4.78 1.76 -3.92
C THR A 50 -6.02 2.06 -4.77
N TYR A 51 -5.84 2.66 -5.94
CA TYR A 51 -6.97 2.99 -6.82
C TYR A 51 -7.69 1.73 -7.29
N LEU A 52 -6.93 0.69 -7.64
CA LEU A 52 -7.52 -0.58 -8.03
C LEU A 52 -8.32 -1.21 -6.89
N THR A 53 -7.79 -1.15 -5.68
CA THR A 53 -8.47 -1.69 -4.50
C THR A 53 -9.78 -0.95 -4.21
N VAL A 54 -9.76 0.37 -4.27
CA VAL A 54 -10.96 1.20 -4.10
C VAL A 54 -11.99 0.83 -5.17
N TRP A 55 -11.56 0.72 -6.43
CA TRP A 55 -12.42 0.33 -7.54
C TRP A 55 -13.08 -1.02 -7.31
N ASN A 56 -12.34 -1.97 -6.77
CA ASN A 56 -12.86 -3.31 -6.52
C ASN A 56 -13.76 -3.41 -5.29
N ARG A 57 -13.60 -2.49 -4.32
CA ARG A 57 -14.36 -2.52 -3.08
C ARG A 57 -15.64 -1.67 -3.12
N ILE A 58 -15.65 -0.63 -3.91
CA ILE A 58 -16.84 0.22 -4.08
C ILE A 58 -17.42 0.00 -5.47
N PRO A 59 -18.62 -0.58 -5.65
CA PRO A 59 -19.44 -1.21 -4.63
C PRO A 59 -18.88 -2.58 -4.21
N PRO A 60 -19.39 -3.20 -3.13
CA PRO A 60 -20.56 -2.79 -2.33
C PRO A 60 -20.24 -1.86 -1.16
N GLU A 61 -18.93 -1.70 -0.81
CA GLU A 61 -18.59 -0.82 0.30
C GLU A 61 -18.98 0.62 0.00
N GLU A 62 -19.43 1.32 1.02
CA GLU A 62 -19.88 2.71 0.91
C GLU A 62 -19.30 3.49 2.09
N PRO A 63 -18.01 3.92 1.96
CA PRO A 63 -17.33 4.58 3.06
C PRO A 63 -17.96 5.94 3.39
N LYS A 64 -18.04 6.24 4.67
CA LYS A 64 -18.55 7.52 5.14
C LYS A 64 -17.55 8.65 4.85
N TYR A 65 -16.27 8.36 4.96
CA TYR A 65 -15.19 9.32 4.69
C TYR A 65 -14.26 8.75 3.63
N LEU A 66 -14.50 9.14 2.40
CA LEU A 66 -13.79 8.60 1.23
C LEU A 66 -12.28 8.87 1.30
N GLY A 67 -11.88 10.06 1.72
CA GLY A 67 -10.47 10.41 1.84
C GLY A 67 -9.74 9.54 2.85
N ALA A 68 -10.30 9.42 4.05
CA ALA A 68 -9.73 8.59 5.11
C ALA A 68 -9.70 7.11 4.70
N TYR A 69 -10.76 6.64 4.05
CA TYR A 69 -10.87 5.28 3.54
C TYR A 69 -9.75 4.98 2.54
N SER A 70 -9.58 5.85 1.57
CA SER A 70 -8.57 5.68 0.51
C SER A 70 -7.15 5.76 1.06
N CYS A 71 -6.89 6.70 1.99
CA CYS A 71 -5.58 6.83 2.62
C CYS A 71 -5.25 5.63 3.51
N ARG A 72 -6.23 5.05 4.17
CA ARG A 72 -6.02 3.83 4.97
C ARG A 72 -5.63 2.66 4.08
N ILE A 73 -6.29 2.51 2.93
CA ILE A 73 -5.93 1.48 1.96
C ILE A 73 -4.49 1.70 1.48
N ALA A 74 -4.14 2.93 1.13
CA ALA A 74 -2.79 3.27 0.69
C ALA A 74 -1.75 2.95 1.78
N ARG A 75 -2.06 3.29 3.03
CA ARG A 75 -1.20 2.98 4.16
C ARG A 75 -0.99 1.49 4.32
N ASN A 76 -2.07 0.71 4.30
CA ASN A 76 -2.00 -0.73 4.50
C ASN A 76 -1.22 -1.41 3.37
N LEU A 77 -1.46 -1.02 2.13
CA LEU A 77 -0.72 -1.57 0.98
C LEU A 77 0.76 -1.18 1.01
N SER A 78 1.05 0.06 1.41
CA SER A 78 2.42 0.54 1.52
C SER A 78 3.18 -0.19 2.63
N LEU A 79 2.54 -0.38 3.79
CA LEU A 79 3.15 -1.13 4.89
C LEU A 79 3.39 -2.58 4.51
N LYS A 80 2.45 -3.20 3.82
CA LYS A 80 2.59 -4.58 3.35
C LYS A 80 3.81 -4.70 2.44
N ARG A 81 3.97 -3.77 1.51
CA ARG A 81 5.11 -3.75 0.58
C ARG A 81 6.42 -3.46 1.33
N PHE A 82 6.39 -2.54 2.28
CA PHE A 82 7.55 -2.24 3.12
C PHE A 82 8.01 -3.46 3.89
N HIS A 83 7.10 -4.19 4.51
CA HIS A 83 7.43 -5.40 5.25
C HIS A 83 7.94 -6.51 4.33
N ALA A 84 7.37 -6.66 3.16
CA ALA A 84 7.85 -7.64 2.17
C ALA A 84 9.28 -7.32 1.73
N ASN A 85 9.56 -6.05 1.44
CA ASN A 85 10.90 -5.61 1.03
C ASN A 85 11.92 -5.81 2.15
N THR A 86 11.54 -5.51 3.39
CA THR A 86 12.41 -5.68 4.55
C THR A 86 12.69 -7.15 4.80
N ALA A 87 11.68 -8.01 4.70
CA ALA A 87 11.85 -9.45 4.87
C ALA A 87 12.78 -10.03 3.79
N GLN A 88 12.63 -9.57 2.54
CA GLN A 88 13.49 -10.00 1.44
C GLN A 88 14.94 -9.59 1.68
N LYS A 89 15.18 -8.38 2.14
CA LYS A 89 16.53 -7.92 2.49
C LYS A 89 17.12 -8.73 3.63
N ARG A 90 16.33 -9.06 4.65
CA ARG A 90 16.76 -9.92 5.74
C ARG A 90 17.14 -11.31 5.25
N ASN A 91 16.33 -11.88 4.39
CA ASN A 91 16.60 -13.20 3.82
C ASN A 91 17.89 -13.21 3.03
N SER A 92 18.14 -12.16 2.25
CA SER A 92 19.40 -12.02 1.50
C SER A 92 20.59 -11.89 2.44
N TYR A 93 20.46 -11.09 3.48
CA TYR A 93 21.48 -10.94 4.52
C TYR A 93 21.73 -12.28 5.23
N TYR A 94 20.67 -13.02 5.52
CA TYR A 94 20.75 -14.33 6.14
C TYR A 94 21.51 -15.32 5.27
N ASP A 95 21.23 -15.36 4.00
CA ASP A 95 21.88 -16.27 3.07
C ASP A 95 23.39 -16.03 3.04
N VAL A 96 23.80 -14.77 3.03
CA VAL A 96 25.22 -14.40 3.09
C VAL A 96 25.83 -14.77 4.46
N ALA A 97 25.12 -14.48 5.53
CA ALA A 97 25.59 -14.76 6.87
C ALA A 97 25.69 -16.26 7.16
N LEU A 98 24.80 -17.06 6.55
CA LEU A 98 24.81 -18.52 6.68
C LEU A 98 26.14 -19.14 6.22
N ASP A 99 26.68 -18.61 5.13
CA ASP A 99 27.93 -19.12 4.57
C ASP A 99 29.14 -18.74 5.45
N GLU A 100 29.06 -17.62 6.16
CA GLU A 100 30.19 -17.06 6.91
C GLU A 100 30.11 -17.32 8.42
N LEU A 101 28.90 -17.38 8.99
CA LEU A 101 28.69 -17.42 10.45
C LEU A 101 27.69 -18.51 10.84
N GLU A 102 27.85 -19.67 10.29
CA GLU A 102 26.92 -20.79 10.44
C GLU A 102 26.60 -21.14 11.89
N GLU A 103 27.56 -21.08 12.78
CA GLU A 103 27.41 -21.42 14.20
C GLU A 103 26.53 -20.43 14.97
N THR A 104 26.34 -19.21 14.48
CA THR A 104 25.52 -18.21 15.17
C THR A 104 24.07 -18.21 14.74
N ILE A 105 23.73 -18.95 13.70
CA ILE A 105 22.42 -18.97 13.09
C ILE A 105 21.28 -19.38 14.02
N PRO A 106 21.43 -20.42 14.86
CA PRO A 106 20.35 -20.80 15.78
C PRO A 106 19.91 -19.65 16.68
N ALA A 107 20.87 -18.86 17.20
CA ALA A 107 20.57 -17.71 18.03
C ALA A 107 19.87 -16.61 17.24
N LEU A 108 20.33 -16.35 16.02
CA LEU A 108 19.72 -15.37 15.13
C LEU A 108 18.31 -15.79 14.72
N SER A 109 18.11 -17.06 14.43
CA SER A 109 16.80 -17.60 14.09
C SER A 109 15.82 -17.43 15.23
N THR A 110 16.25 -17.61 16.47
CA THR A 110 15.42 -17.42 17.66
C THR A 110 14.99 -15.96 17.80
N VAL A 111 15.91 -15.03 17.54
CA VAL A 111 15.64 -13.60 17.64
C VAL A 111 14.69 -13.12 16.53
N LEU A 112 14.81 -13.70 15.35
CA LEU A 112 14.05 -13.27 14.17
C LEU A 112 12.75 -14.04 13.94
N ALA A 113 12.52 -15.07 14.67
CA ALA A 113 11.33 -15.93 14.56
C ALA A 113 10.04 -15.27 15.05
#